data_dfbfc3009227834158fe3a408596c55c
#
_entry.id   dfbfc3009227834158fe3a408596c55c
#
_cell.length_a   1.000
_cell.length_b   1.000
_cell.length_c   1.000
_cell.angle_alpha   90.00
_cell.angle_beta   90.00
_cell.angle_gamma   90.00
#
_symmetry.space_group_name_H-M   'P 1'
#
loop_
_entity.id
_entity.type
_entity.pdbx_description
1 polymer ?
#
loop_
_entity_poly.entity_id
_entity_poly.type
_entity_poly.pdbx_seq_one_letter_code
_entity_poly.pdbx_strand_id
1 'polypeptide(L)'
;MVTRSFFGFISILAMSALTAYADPKDDIKSAVQKLADSPNYSWSTTTQGGFGRGPQEGKTEKGGYTLLTMQMRDSSFDIIIKGDKAAIKTDSGWKSATELMAENNDDGGGPPPPERFAAMFAQNFKSPVEQAQGNLDNLQNIQKTDEGYTADLSADAAKNMLSFRPRRAATTNPDNGNPPPQMEVSDAKGSIKFSIKDGNLAAIEVHLTGTISFNGNDRDVDRTTTTQISSVGSTTIDVPDEAKAKLSS
;
A
#
# COMPACT_ATOMS: atom_id res chain seq x y z
N MET A 1 -70.24 -53.28 2.79
CA MET A 1 -69.45 -52.55 1.75
C MET A 1 -68.83 -51.37 2.46
N VAL A 2 -67.60 -51.48 2.90
CA VAL A 2 -66.90 -50.48 3.77
C VAL A 2 -65.76 -49.91 2.96
N THR A 3 -65.89 -48.61 2.62
CA THR A 3 -64.89 -47.89 1.86
C THR A 3 -63.92 -47.21 2.84
N ARG A 4 -62.66 -47.66 2.84
CA ARG A 4 -61.56 -47.05 3.64
C ARG A 4 -60.89 -45.95 2.78
N SER A 5 -61.02 -44.71 3.23
CA SER A 5 -60.25 -43.59 2.68
C SER A 5 -58.88 -43.52 3.36
N PHE A 6 -57.81 -43.62 2.55
CA PHE A 6 -56.42 -43.41 2.97
C PHE A 6 -56.11 -41.91 2.83
N PHE A 7 -55.86 -41.21 3.93
CA PHE A 7 -55.28 -39.89 3.95
C PHE A 7 -53.75 -40.01 3.95
N GLY A 8 -53.12 -39.69 2.84
CA GLY A 8 -51.66 -39.61 2.77
C GLY A 8 -51.18 -38.27 3.32
N PHE A 9 -50.41 -38.29 4.38
CA PHE A 9 -49.69 -37.13 4.90
C PHE A 9 -48.43 -36.92 4.03
N ILE A 10 -48.39 -35.81 3.25
CA ILE A 10 -47.18 -35.36 2.58
C ILE A 10 -46.45 -34.44 3.57
N SER A 11 -45.38 -34.96 4.18
CA SER A 11 -44.46 -34.16 4.97
C SER A 11 -43.52 -33.36 4.04
N ILE A 12 -43.75 -32.08 3.89
CA ILE A 12 -42.83 -31.17 3.19
C ILE A 12 -41.66 -30.88 4.14
N LEU A 13 -40.51 -31.50 3.88
CA LEU A 13 -39.24 -31.18 4.54
C LEU A 13 -38.74 -29.86 3.99
N ALA A 14 -38.96 -28.77 4.71
CA ALA A 14 -38.33 -27.50 4.39
C ALA A 14 -36.82 -27.55 4.70
N MET A 15 -36.00 -27.80 3.68
CA MET A 15 -34.56 -27.65 3.75
C MET A 15 -34.25 -26.16 3.84
N SER A 16 -34.05 -25.64 5.06
CA SER A 16 -33.46 -24.33 5.29
C SER A 16 -32.02 -24.39 4.85
N ALA A 17 -31.71 -23.85 3.66
CA ALA A 17 -30.36 -23.60 3.24
C ALA A 17 -29.78 -22.53 4.18
N LEU A 18 -28.98 -22.94 5.15
CA LEU A 18 -28.08 -22.06 5.89
C LEU A 18 -27.08 -21.52 4.86
N THR A 19 -27.35 -20.37 4.30
CA THR A 19 -26.31 -19.58 3.63
C THR A 19 -25.32 -19.18 4.70
N ALA A 20 -24.21 -19.89 4.78
CA ALA A 20 -23.06 -19.45 5.56
C ALA A 20 -22.63 -18.11 4.94
N TYR A 21 -22.96 -17.00 5.58
CA TYR A 21 -22.38 -15.71 5.25
C TYR A 21 -20.91 -15.81 5.61
N ALA A 22 -20.05 -15.88 4.59
CA ALA A 22 -18.61 -15.72 4.81
C ALA A 22 -18.37 -14.40 5.55
N ASP A 23 -17.47 -14.41 6.52
CA ASP A 23 -17.08 -13.22 7.25
C ASP A 23 -16.55 -12.19 6.21
N PRO A 24 -17.05 -10.96 6.18
CA PRO A 24 -16.55 -9.93 5.28
C PRO A 24 -15.03 -9.77 5.32
N LYS A 25 -14.41 -9.98 6.47
CA LYS A 25 -12.95 -9.96 6.63
C LYS A 25 -12.29 -11.13 5.90
N ASP A 26 -12.89 -12.30 5.90
CA ASP A 26 -12.36 -13.49 5.21
C ASP A 26 -12.44 -13.32 3.69
N ASP A 27 -13.50 -12.70 3.17
CA ASP A 27 -13.61 -12.38 1.74
C ASP A 27 -12.51 -11.41 1.29
N ILE A 28 -12.27 -10.34 2.06
CA ILE A 28 -11.17 -9.39 1.79
C ILE A 28 -9.83 -10.12 1.83
N LYS A 29 -9.58 -10.89 2.89
CA LYS A 29 -8.36 -11.66 3.07
C LYS A 29 -8.13 -12.64 1.92
N SER A 30 -9.18 -13.31 1.46
CA SER A 30 -9.11 -14.25 0.34
C SER A 30 -8.74 -13.52 -0.97
N ALA A 31 -9.34 -12.36 -1.26
CA ALA A 31 -9.02 -11.58 -2.45
C ALA A 31 -7.57 -11.04 -2.42
N VAL A 32 -7.12 -10.55 -1.27
CA VAL A 32 -5.73 -10.11 -1.07
C VAL A 32 -4.75 -11.27 -1.22
N GLN A 33 -5.06 -12.43 -0.63
CA GLN A 33 -4.23 -13.63 -0.74
C GLN A 33 -4.15 -14.14 -2.19
N LYS A 34 -5.26 -14.12 -2.92
CA LYS A 34 -5.30 -14.51 -4.32
C LYS A 34 -4.40 -13.63 -5.20
N LEU A 35 -4.34 -12.31 -4.91
CA LEU A 35 -3.40 -11.41 -5.57
C LEU A 35 -1.95 -11.71 -5.15
N ALA A 36 -1.70 -11.98 -3.85
CA ALA A 36 -0.39 -12.38 -3.33
C ALA A 36 0.15 -13.67 -3.96
N ASP A 37 -0.75 -14.58 -4.30
CA ASP A 37 -0.41 -15.86 -4.93
C ASP A 37 -0.27 -15.79 -6.44
N SER A 38 -0.69 -14.69 -7.05
CA SER A 38 -0.52 -14.45 -8.49
C SER A 38 0.96 -14.31 -8.86
N PRO A 39 1.40 -14.83 -10.01
CA PRO A 39 2.81 -14.78 -10.39
C PRO A 39 3.30 -13.34 -10.59
N ASN A 40 2.43 -12.45 -11.03
CA ASN A 40 2.74 -11.04 -11.28
C ASN A 40 1.46 -10.22 -11.42
N TYR A 41 1.58 -8.90 -11.32
CA TYR A 41 0.53 -7.92 -11.58
C TYR A 41 1.11 -6.53 -11.82
N SER A 42 0.36 -5.68 -12.52
CA SER A 42 0.63 -4.24 -12.66
C SER A 42 -0.29 -3.45 -11.71
N TRP A 43 0.15 -2.28 -11.33
CA TRP A 43 -0.64 -1.40 -10.49
C TRP A 43 -0.34 0.08 -10.78
N SER A 44 -1.30 0.94 -10.47
CA SER A 44 -1.12 2.39 -10.47
C SER A 44 -1.69 2.99 -9.19
N THR A 45 -1.02 3.99 -8.66
CA THR A 45 -1.46 4.70 -7.44
C THR A 45 -1.56 6.19 -7.73
N THR A 46 -2.71 6.78 -7.37
CA THR A 46 -2.95 8.21 -7.39
C THR A 46 -3.28 8.71 -6.00
N THR A 47 -2.87 9.93 -5.70
CA THR A 47 -3.16 10.57 -4.40
C THR A 47 -3.79 11.93 -4.66
N GLN A 48 -4.93 12.18 -4.01
CA GLN A 48 -5.63 13.44 -4.02
C GLN A 48 -5.60 14.05 -2.61
N GLY A 49 -5.43 15.35 -2.53
CA GLY A 49 -5.35 16.09 -1.28
C GLY A 49 -4.05 15.87 -0.50
N GLY A 50 -3.90 16.60 0.61
CA GLY A 50 -2.75 16.49 1.50
C GLY A 50 -1.40 16.78 0.81
N PHE A 51 -0.33 16.20 1.35
CA PHE A 51 1.00 16.19 0.74
C PHE A 51 1.08 15.01 -0.25
N GLY A 52 0.31 15.09 -1.35
CA GLY A 52 0.28 14.02 -2.35
C GLY A 52 1.64 13.80 -3.00
N ARG A 53 2.03 12.55 -3.12
CA ARG A 53 3.05 12.17 -4.10
C ARG A 53 2.40 12.20 -5.47
N GLY A 54 3.17 12.47 -6.51
CA GLY A 54 2.71 12.30 -7.87
C GLY A 54 2.24 10.86 -8.15
N PRO A 55 1.63 10.62 -9.29
CA PRO A 55 1.20 9.29 -9.67
C PRO A 55 2.39 8.32 -9.68
N GLN A 56 2.11 7.09 -9.28
CA GLN A 56 3.08 6.00 -9.26
C GLN A 56 2.52 4.86 -10.10
N GLU A 57 3.36 4.25 -10.90
CA GLU A 57 3.03 3.05 -11.65
C GLU A 57 4.02 1.96 -11.31
N GLY A 58 3.56 0.74 -11.21
CA GLY A 58 4.44 -0.36 -10.89
C GLY A 58 4.01 -1.69 -11.46
N LYS A 59 4.98 -2.59 -11.49
CA LYS A 59 4.84 -3.99 -11.86
C LYS A 59 5.53 -4.82 -10.79
N THR A 60 4.88 -5.88 -10.35
CA THR A 60 5.42 -6.74 -9.28
C THR A 60 5.38 -8.19 -9.72
N GLU A 61 6.46 -8.93 -9.53
CA GLU A 61 6.56 -10.39 -9.68
C GLU A 61 6.70 -11.04 -8.30
N LYS A 62 5.99 -12.14 -8.09
CA LYS A 62 6.05 -12.90 -6.83
C LYS A 62 7.46 -13.46 -6.61
N GLY A 63 8.13 -13.01 -5.55
CA GLY A 63 9.50 -13.42 -5.23
C GLY A 63 10.57 -12.95 -6.23
N GLY A 64 10.17 -12.10 -7.18
CA GLY A 64 11.00 -11.53 -8.23
C GLY A 64 11.31 -10.05 -8.00
N TYR A 65 11.17 -9.30 -9.08
CA TYR A 65 11.41 -7.87 -9.09
C TYR A 65 10.11 -7.07 -8.92
N THR A 66 10.24 -5.88 -8.40
CA THR A 66 9.25 -4.81 -8.55
C THR A 66 9.90 -3.67 -9.33
N LEU A 67 9.30 -3.31 -10.46
CA LEU A 67 9.61 -2.08 -11.18
C LEU A 67 8.60 -1.02 -10.75
N LEU A 68 9.09 0.14 -10.37
CA LEU A 68 8.28 1.28 -9.94
C LEU A 68 8.75 2.52 -10.69
N THR A 69 7.82 3.19 -11.35
CA THR A 69 8.01 4.55 -11.89
C THR A 69 7.27 5.54 -11.00
N MET A 70 7.99 6.52 -10.49
CA MET A 70 7.49 7.51 -9.55
C MET A 70 7.78 8.91 -10.05
N GLN A 71 6.76 9.76 -10.08
CA GLN A 71 6.93 11.18 -10.36
C GLN A 71 7.07 11.99 -9.06
N MET A 72 8.06 12.89 -9.04
CA MET A 72 8.32 13.76 -7.91
C MET A 72 8.68 15.16 -8.42
N ARG A 73 7.76 16.13 -8.27
CA ARG A 73 7.90 17.47 -8.85
C ARG A 73 8.16 17.37 -10.36
N ASP A 74 9.32 17.83 -10.82
CA ASP A 74 9.72 17.86 -12.22
C ASP A 74 10.58 16.66 -12.63
N SER A 75 10.78 15.69 -11.74
CA SER A 75 11.62 14.52 -11.98
C SER A 75 10.81 13.23 -11.97
N SER A 76 11.18 12.29 -12.84
CA SER A 76 10.64 10.92 -12.88
C SER A 76 11.76 9.93 -12.57
N PHE A 77 11.48 8.95 -11.72
CA PHE A 77 12.45 7.93 -11.30
C PHE A 77 11.93 6.55 -11.64
N ASP A 78 12.76 5.78 -12.35
CA ASP A 78 12.59 4.34 -12.46
C ASP A 78 13.38 3.66 -11.34
N ILE A 79 12.71 2.82 -10.58
CA ILE A 79 13.25 2.14 -9.42
C ILE A 79 12.99 0.64 -9.59
N ILE A 80 14.01 -0.18 -9.42
CA ILE A 80 13.88 -1.63 -9.42
C ILE A 80 14.23 -2.13 -8.03
N ILE A 81 13.32 -2.91 -7.45
CA ILE A 81 13.42 -3.44 -6.09
C ILE A 81 13.46 -4.97 -6.18
N LYS A 82 14.34 -5.59 -5.40
CA LYS A 82 14.42 -7.04 -5.20
C LYS A 82 14.78 -7.34 -3.75
N GLY A 83 13.81 -7.89 -3.02
CA GLY A 83 13.97 -8.07 -1.57
C GLY A 83 14.17 -6.72 -0.85
N ASP A 84 15.26 -6.61 -0.13
CA ASP A 84 15.69 -5.41 0.61
C ASP A 84 16.58 -4.45 -0.19
N LYS A 85 16.95 -4.82 -1.42
CA LYS A 85 17.81 -4.04 -2.31
C LYS A 85 17.01 -3.26 -3.34
N ALA A 86 17.49 -2.07 -3.68
CA ALA A 86 16.91 -1.23 -4.72
C ALA A 86 17.99 -0.60 -5.60
N ALA A 87 17.69 -0.48 -6.90
CA ALA A 87 18.45 0.28 -7.87
C ALA A 87 17.58 1.41 -8.42
N ILE A 88 18.12 2.60 -8.51
CA ILE A 88 17.47 3.82 -8.96
C ILE A 88 18.17 4.29 -10.22
N LYS A 89 17.39 4.60 -11.25
CA LYS A 89 17.91 5.20 -12.48
C LYS A 89 18.16 6.68 -12.26
N THR A 90 19.38 7.11 -12.47
CA THR A 90 19.84 8.51 -12.42
C THR A 90 20.31 8.96 -13.80
N ASP A 91 20.61 10.24 -13.97
CA ASP A 91 21.20 10.76 -15.23
C ASP A 91 22.54 10.10 -15.58
N SER A 92 23.27 9.62 -14.57
CA SER A 92 24.58 8.94 -14.72
C SER A 92 24.48 7.42 -14.82
N GLY A 93 23.27 6.84 -14.99
CA GLY A 93 23.01 5.41 -15.04
C GLY A 93 22.39 4.86 -13.76
N TRP A 94 22.42 3.55 -13.58
CA TRP A 94 21.83 2.89 -12.42
C TRP A 94 22.76 2.96 -11.21
N LYS A 95 22.23 3.39 -10.06
CA LYS A 95 22.90 3.40 -8.75
C LYS A 95 22.11 2.58 -7.74
N SER A 96 22.77 1.88 -6.83
CA SER A 96 22.08 1.23 -5.72
C SER A 96 21.55 2.28 -4.72
N ALA A 97 20.48 1.94 -3.99
CA ALA A 97 19.98 2.81 -2.92
C ALA A 97 21.07 3.06 -1.86
N THR A 98 21.93 2.07 -1.59
CA THR A 98 23.04 2.18 -0.63
C THR A 98 24.08 3.20 -1.11
N GLU A 99 24.48 3.16 -2.40
CA GLU A 99 25.39 4.15 -2.98
C GLU A 99 24.82 5.57 -2.84
N LEU A 100 23.55 5.80 -3.22
CA LEU A 100 22.90 7.11 -3.12
C LEU A 100 22.75 7.61 -1.68
N MET A 101 22.59 6.72 -0.73
CA MET A 101 22.52 7.08 0.68
C MET A 101 23.89 7.38 1.29
N ALA A 102 24.97 6.76 0.75
CA ALA A 102 26.35 6.98 1.21
C ALA A 102 26.98 8.25 0.59
N GLU A 103 26.47 8.75 -0.54
CA GLU A 103 26.93 10.01 -1.15
C GLU A 103 26.72 11.15 -0.15
N ASN A 104 27.82 11.64 0.42
CA ASN A 104 27.78 12.75 1.36
C ASN A 104 27.39 14.02 0.63
N ASN A 105 26.27 14.65 1.05
CA ASN A 105 26.00 16.02 0.69
C ASN A 105 26.87 16.92 1.60
N ASP A 106 28.08 17.17 1.18
CA ASP A 106 28.97 18.17 1.80
C ASP A 106 28.47 19.62 1.51
N ASP A 107 27.32 19.75 0.86
CA ASP A 107 26.71 21.02 0.47
C ASP A 107 25.82 21.55 1.59
N GLY A 108 26.41 22.06 2.66
CA GLY A 108 25.88 23.18 3.46
C GLY A 108 24.43 23.11 3.96
N GLY A 109 23.83 21.95 4.20
CA GLY A 109 22.51 21.84 4.85
C GLY A 109 21.28 22.01 3.97
N GLY A 110 21.42 21.93 2.65
CA GLY A 110 20.31 21.94 1.70
C GLY A 110 19.41 20.69 1.78
N PRO A 111 18.23 20.70 1.12
CA PRO A 111 17.40 19.53 1.01
C PRO A 111 18.14 18.43 0.22
N PRO A 112 17.95 17.13 0.59
CA PRO A 112 18.61 16.04 -0.10
C PRO A 112 18.23 16.03 -1.60
N PRO A 113 19.17 15.61 -2.50
CA PRO A 113 18.87 15.46 -3.91
C PRO A 113 17.67 14.55 -4.15
N PRO A 114 16.90 14.75 -5.23
CA PRO A 114 15.72 13.93 -5.53
C PRO A 114 16.00 12.44 -5.59
N GLU A 115 17.18 12.02 -6.09
CA GLU A 115 17.61 10.62 -6.19
C GLU A 115 17.78 9.97 -4.82
N ARG A 116 18.29 10.71 -3.86
CA ARG A 116 18.40 10.23 -2.48
C ARG A 116 17.05 10.05 -1.83
N PHE A 117 16.10 10.91 -2.18
CA PHE A 117 14.73 10.75 -1.72
C PHE A 117 14.09 9.49 -2.35
N ALA A 118 14.32 9.24 -3.65
CA ALA A 118 13.90 8.02 -4.33
C ALA A 118 14.49 6.76 -3.67
N ALA A 119 15.79 6.81 -3.28
CA ALA A 119 16.46 5.73 -2.56
C ALA A 119 15.83 5.48 -1.18
N MET A 120 15.56 6.53 -0.41
CA MET A 120 14.87 6.42 0.89
C MET A 120 13.46 5.84 0.74
N PHE A 121 12.76 6.22 -0.30
CA PHE A 121 11.44 5.68 -0.60
C PHE A 121 11.52 4.19 -0.92
N ALA A 122 12.45 3.79 -1.80
CA ALA A 122 12.62 2.40 -2.22
C ALA A 122 12.94 1.45 -1.06
N GLN A 123 13.74 1.88 -0.07
CA GLN A 123 14.06 1.10 1.12
C GLN A 123 12.84 0.82 2.04
N ASN A 124 11.80 1.66 1.95
CA ASN A 124 10.59 1.53 2.77
C ASN A 124 9.36 1.16 1.93
N PHE A 125 9.57 0.82 0.66
CA PHE A 125 8.49 0.47 -0.23
C PHE A 125 7.81 -0.82 0.21
N LYS A 126 6.50 -0.81 0.15
CA LYS A 126 5.65 -2.00 0.28
C LYS A 126 4.77 -2.09 -0.94
N SER A 127 4.70 -3.25 -1.53
CA SER A 127 3.80 -3.53 -2.65
C SER A 127 2.33 -3.34 -2.23
N PRO A 128 1.40 -3.13 -3.17
CA PRO A 128 -0.03 -3.04 -2.86
C PRO A 128 -0.56 -4.22 -2.03
N VAL A 129 -0.08 -5.43 -2.31
CA VAL A 129 -0.43 -6.63 -1.55
C VAL A 129 0.07 -6.53 -0.10
N GLU A 130 1.33 -6.18 0.11
CA GLU A 130 1.90 -6.05 1.47
C GLU A 130 1.22 -4.94 2.27
N GLN A 131 0.85 -3.84 1.61
CA GLN A 131 0.06 -2.77 2.23
C GLN A 131 -1.33 -3.26 2.63
N ALA A 132 -2.02 -3.96 1.74
CA ALA A 132 -3.34 -4.54 2.03
C ALA A 132 -3.28 -5.53 3.19
N GLN A 133 -2.32 -6.48 3.17
CA GLN A 133 -2.10 -7.47 4.24
C GLN A 133 -1.84 -6.79 5.58
N GLY A 134 -1.00 -5.76 5.61
CA GLY A 134 -0.67 -5.01 6.82
C GLY A 134 -1.85 -4.26 7.44
N ASN A 135 -2.90 -3.99 6.65
CA ASN A 135 -4.10 -3.32 7.14
C ASN A 135 -5.20 -4.27 7.61
N LEU A 136 -5.17 -5.57 7.26
CA LEU A 136 -6.27 -6.51 7.57
C LEU A 136 -6.61 -6.59 9.07
N ASP A 137 -5.61 -6.51 9.94
CA ASP A 137 -5.83 -6.58 11.38
C ASP A 137 -6.30 -5.26 12.00
N ASN A 138 -6.25 -4.18 11.24
CA ASN A 138 -6.67 -2.85 11.65
C ASN A 138 -8.06 -2.47 11.16
N LEU A 139 -8.74 -3.36 10.42
CA LEU A 139 -10.07 -3.12 9.90
C LEU A 139 -11.13 -3.23 11.00
N GLN A 140 -12.02 -2.24 11.04
CA GLN A 140 -13.16 -2.16 11.93
C GLN A 140 -14.42 -1.86 11.11
N ASN A 141 -15.60 -2.19 11.65
CA ASN A 141 -16.89 -1.84 11.06
C ASN A 141 -17.01 -2.22 9.57
N ILE A 142 -16.56 -3.41 9.20
CA ILE A 142 -16.54 -3.85 7.79
C ILE A 142 -17.96 -3.95 7.26
N GLN A 143 -18.23 -3.29 6.14
CA GLN A 143 -19.52 -3.27 5.46
C GLN A 143 -19.35 -3.72 4.01
N LYS A 144 -20.28 -4.54 3.54
CA LYS A 144 -20.34 -4.93 2.14
C LYS A 144 -20.95 -3.81 1.31
N THR A 145 -20.40 -3.60 0.12
CA THR A 145 -20.89 -2.66 -0.90
C THR A 145 -21.11 -3.40 -2.22
N ASP A 146 -21.69 -2.72 -3.21
CA ASP A 146 -21.89 -3.33 -4.54
C ASP A 146 -20.57 -3.67 -5.24
N GLU A 147 -19.48 -2.96 -4.91
CA GLU A 147 -18.17 -3.13 -5.53
C GLU A 147 -17.17 -3.92 -4.67
N GLY A 148 -17.56 -4.33 -3.47
CA GLY A 148 -16.69 -5.06 -2.54
C GLY A 148 -16.96 -4.70 -1.08
N TYR A 149 -16.01 -4.11 -0.38
CA TYR A 149 -16.10 -3.82 1.05
C TYR A 149 -15.52 -2.46 1.39
N THR A 150 -16.12 -1.82 2.40
CA THR A 150 -15.55 -0.65 3.07
C THR A 150 -15.35 -0.97 4.55
N ALA A 151 -14.36 -0.37 5.16
CA ALA A 151 -14.06 -0.53 6.57
C ALA A 151 -13.43 0.74 7.14
N ASP A 152 -13.62 0.95 8.46
CA ASP A 152 -12.85 1.95 9.18
C ASP A 152 -11.47 1.38 9.52
N LEU A 153 -10.46 2.24 9.56
CA LEU A 153 -9.15 1.93 10.13
C LEU A 153 -9.13 2.24 11.62
N SER A 154 -8.43 1.44 12.40
CA SER A 154 -8.18 1.79 13.80
C SER A 154 -7.48 3.15 13.90
N ALA A 155 -7.72 3.90 14.98
CA ALA A 155 -7.11 5.22 15.18
C ALA A 155 -5.57 5.16 15.14
N ASP A 156 -4.99 4.09 15.69
CA ASP A 156 -3.53 3.88 15.65
C ASP A 156 -3.02 3.62 14.23
N ALA A 157 -3.76 2.85 13.41
CA ALA A 157 -3.41 2.63 12.03
C ALA A 157 -3.48 3.93 11.22
N ALA A 158 -4.56 4.71 11.36
CA ALA A 158 -4.71 6.00 10.72
C ALA A 158 -3.60 6.98 11.13
N LYS A 159 -3.29 7.05 12.43
CA LYS A 159 -2.19 7.86 12.96
C LYS A 159 -0.84 7.44 12.40
N ASN A 160 -0.55 6.14 12.35
CA ASN A 160 0.70 5.63 11.80
C ASN A 160 0.84 5.94 10.30
N MET A 161 -0.25 5.84 9.53
CA MET A 161 -0.26 6.16 8.09
C MET A 161 -0.09 7.66 7.82
N LEU A 162 -0.56 8.54 8.70
CA LEU A 162 -0.33 9.99 8.64
C LEU A 162 1.07 10.36 9.15
N SER A 163 1.60 9.64 10.14
CA SER A 163 2.92 9.87 10.75
C SER A 163 4.07 9.37 9.90
N PHE A 164 3.83 8.91 8.66
CA PHE A 164 4.87 8.30 7.82
C PHE A 164 6.11 9.21 7.76
N ARG A 165 7.08 8.91 8.60
CA ARG A 165 8.44 9.41 8.50
C ARG A 165 9.25 8.38 7.71
N PRO A 166 9.86 8.75 6.58
CA PRO A 166 11.00 7.98 6.12
C PRO A 166 11.95 7.93 7.33
N ARG A 167 12.35 6.74 7.71
CA ARG A 167 13.31 6.53 8.81
C ARG A 167 14.57 7.31 8.44
N ARG A 168 14.61 8.59 8.78
CA ARG A 168 15.89 9.28 8.88
C ARG A 168 16.66 8.47 9.92
N ALA A 169 17.77 7.87 9.52
CA ALA A 169 18.74 7.46 10.49
C ALA A 169 18.85 8.61 11.50
N ALA A 170 18.57 8.32 12.75
CA ALA A 170 18.75 9.29 13.81
C ALA A 170 20.28 9.56 13.90
N THR A 171 20.78 10.39 13.02
CA THR A 171 21.99 11.13 13.25
C THR A 171 21.62 12.16 14.31
N THR A 172 21.46 11.68 15.52
CA THR A 172 21.59 12.49 16.69
C THR A 172 23.04 12.97 16.67
N ASN A 173 23.26 14.16 16.15
CA ASN A 173 24.38 14.96 16.58
C ASN A 173 24.01 15.43 17.98
N PRO A 174 24.57 14.83 19.06
CA PRO A 174 24.19 15.20 20.44
C PRO A 174 24.66 16.61 20.82
N ASP A 175 25.42 17.25 19.95
CA ASP A 175 26.14 18.48 20.29
C ASP A 175 25.39 19.80 20.06
N ASN A 176 24.21 19.81 19.47
CA ASN A 176 23.52 21.07 19.18
C ASN A 176 22.33 21.41 20.07
N GLY A 177 22.06 20.65 21.13
CA GLY A 177 21.06 21.04 22.17
C GLY A 177 19.62 21.27 21.69
N ASN A 178 19.35 21.17 20.39
CA ASN A 178 17.99 21.31 19.84
C ASN A 178 17.31 19.94 19.78
N PRO A 179 16.17 19.76 20.44
CA PRO A 179 15.40 18.53 20.31
C PRO A 179 15.06 18.30 18.82
N PRO A 180 15.09 17.05 18.35
CA PRO A 180 14.68 16.75 16.99
C PRO A 180 13.27 17.29 16.74
N PRO A 181 12.97 17.81 15.53
CA PRO A 181 11.68 18.36 15.23
C PRO A 181 10.59 17.33 15.49
N GLN A 182 9.68 17.65 16.40
CA GLN A 182 8.59 16.78 16.78
C GLN A 182 7.47 16.96 15.77
N MET A 183 7.08 15.87 15.13
CA MET A 183 5.86 15.80 14.35
C MET A 183 4.82 15.05 15.18
N GLU A 184 3.74 15.73 15.50
CA GLU A 184 2.60 15.17 16.21
C GLU A 184 1.43 14.99 15.24
N VAL A 185 0.67 13.92 15.42
CA VAL A 185 -0.55 13.67 14.66
C VAL A 185 -1.69 13.55 15.66
N SER A 186 -2.72 14.39 15.47
CA SER A 186 -3.95 14.37 16.25
C SER A 186 -5.16 14.16 15.34
N ASP A 187 -6.30 13.79 15.95
CA ASP A 187 -7.59 13.59 15.28
C ASP A 187 -7.55 12.67 14.06
N ALA A 188 -6.59 11.73 14.04
CA ALA A 188 -6.41 10.80 12.95
C ALA A 188 -7.60 9.86 12.79
N LYS A 189 -8.19 9.86 11.60
CA LYS A 189 -9.25 8.94 11.17
C LYS A 189 -8.89 8.38 9.80
N GLY A 190 -9.35 7.18 9.54
CA GLY A 190 -9.14 6.55 8.24
C GLY A 190 -10.23 5.57 7.89
N SER A 191 -10.48 5.44 6.60
CA SER A 191 -11.29 4.39 6.03
C SER A 191 -10.55 3.75 4.85
N ILE A 192 -10.91 2.51 4.56
CA ILE A 192 -10.36 1.77 3.44
C ILE A 192 -11.49 1.10 2.67
N LYS A 193 -11.45 1.17 1.34
CA LYS A 193 -12.35 0.48 0.43
C LYS A 193 -11.56 -0.54 -0.37
N PHE A 194 -12.05 -1.77 -0.42
CA PHE A 194 -11.55 -2.85 -1.26
C PHE A 194 -12.56 -3.10 -2.38
N SER A 195 -12.20 -2.77 -3.62
CA SER A 195 -12.99 -3.16 -4.78
C SER A 195 -12.60 -4.56 -5.20
N ILE A 196 -13.58 -5.49 -5.16
CA ILE A 196 -13.37 -6.91 -5.48
C ILE A 196 -14.28 -7.29 -6.64
N LYS A 197 -13.68 -7.77 -7.72
CA LYS A 197 -14.40 -8.23 -8.92
C LYS A 197 -14.07 -9.69 -9.18
N ASP A 198 -15.10 -10.52 -9.24
CA ASP A 198 -14.96 -11.98 -9.46
C ASP A 198 -13.99 -12.65 -8.48
N GLY A 199 -14.01 -12.19 -7.22
CA GLY A 199 -13.13 -12.66 -6.16
C GLY A 199 -11.66 -12.21 -6.30
N ASN A 200 -11.36 -11.27 -7.20
CA ASN A 200 -10.03 -10.69 -7.36
C ASN A 200 -10.03 -9.25 -6.84
N LEU A 201 -8.97 -8.87 -6.14
CA LEU A 201 -8.76 -7.49 -5.74
C LEU A 201 -8.48 -6.63 -6.98
N ALA A 202 -9.35 -5.65 -7.24
CA ALA A 202 -9.26 -4.75 -8.38
C ALA A 202 -8.73 -3.36 -8.00
N ALA A 203 -9.09 -2.88 -6.80
CA ALA A 203 -8.57 -1.60 -6.29
C ALA A 203 -8.60 -1.55 -4.77
N ILE A 204 -7.75 -0.67 -4.23
CA ILE A 204 -7.70 -0.29 -2.82
C ILE A 204 -7.76 1.23 -2.77
N GLU A 205 -8.70 1.78 -2.00
CA GLU A 205 -8.77 3.20 -1.74
C GLU A 205 -8.64 3.43 -0.24
N VAL A 206 -7.73 4.31 0.14
CA VAL A 206 -7.50 4.70 1.55
C VAL A 206 -7.76 6.19 1.68
N HIS A 207 -8.71 6.55 2.52
CA HIS A 207 -9.00 7.92 2.90
C HIS A 207 -8.53 8.18 4.32
N LEU A 208 -7.75 9.23 4.52
CA LEU A 208 -7.16 9.61 5.79
C LEU A 208 -7.42 11.09 6.06
N THR A 209 -7.89 11.39 7.27
CA THR A 209 -8.03 12.75 7.79
C THR A 209 -7.30 12.89 9.12
N GLY A 210 -6.87 14.09 9.45
CA GLY A 210 -6.24 14.39 10.74
C GLY A 210 -5.47 15.69 10.69
N THR A 211 -4.89 16.08 11.80
CA THR A 211 -4.05 17.28 11.91
C THR A 211 -2.60 16.86 12.17
N ILE A 212 -1.68 17.39 11.37
CA ILE A 212 -0.24 17.20 11.56
C ILE A 212 0.35 18.50 12.08
N SER A 213 0.92 18.45 13.27
CA SER A 213 1.68 19.55 13.87
C SER A 213 3.17 19.34 13.64
N PHE A 214 3.83 20.35 13.09
CA PHE A 214 5.27 20.34 12.90
C PHE A 214 5.86 21.62 13.48
N ASN A 215 6.66 21.49 14.52
CA ASN A 215 7.24 22.63 15.25
C ASN A 215 6.18 23.68 15.67
N GLY A 216 5.01 23.20 16.13
CA GLY A 216 3.91 24.08 16.58
C GLY A 216 3.07 24.69 15.44
N ASN A 217 3.30 24.30 14.20
CA ASN A 217 2.47 24.69 13.06
C ASN A 217 1.54 23.55 12.68
N ASP A 218 0.25 23.75 12.89
CA ASP A 218 -0.78 22.77 12.60
C ASP A 218 -1.21 22.86 11.15
N ARG A 219 -1.44 21.68 10.56
CA ARG A 219 -1.96 21.55 9.21
C ARG A 219 -2.93 20.39 9.13
N ASP A 220 -4.13 20.69 8.68
CA ASP A 220 -5.14 19.69 8.41
C ASP A 220 -4.78 18.91 7.14
N VAL A 221 -4.99 17.60 7.21
CA VAL A 221 -4.79 16.66 6.11
C VAL A 221 -6.13 15.99 5.82
N ASP A 222 -6.51 16.04 4.57
CA ASP A 222 -7.57 15.24 3.96
C ASP A 222 -6.97 14.64 2.69
N ARG A 223 -6.76 13.33 2.70
CA ARG A 223 -6.01 12.63 1.65
C ARG A 223 -6.68 11.33 1.26
N THR A 224 -6.93 11.17 -0.02
CA THR A 224 -7.38 9.92 -0.62
C THR A 224 -6.28 9.34 -1.51
N THR A 225 -5.93 8.09 -1.28
CA THR A 225 -4.96 7.34 -2.10
C THR A 225 -5.66 6.15 -2.72
N THR A 226 -5.70 6.08 -4.04
CA THR A 226 -6.32 5.00 -4.80
C THR A 226 -5.26 4.21 -5.55
N THR A 227 -5.19 2.91 -5.28
CA THR A 227 -4.34 1.95 -6.00
C THR A 227 -5.22 1.03 -6.82
N GLN A 228 -5.01 1.03 -8.13
CA GLN A 228 -5.69 0.14 -9.07
C GLN A 228 -4.77 -1.03 -9.45
N ILE A 229 -5.32 -2.24 -9.50
CA ILE A 229 -4.62 -3.47 -9.87
C ILE A 229 -5.06 -3.88 -11.28
N SER A 230 -4.10 -4.28 -12.09
CA SER A 230 -4.35 -4.70 -13.48
C SER A 230 -3.38 -5.78 -13.93
N SER A 231 -3.64 -6.37 -15.10
CA SER A 231 -2.73 -7.32 -15.78
C SER A 231 -2.23 -8.47 -14.88
N VAL A 232 -3.10 -8.94 -13.98
CA VAL A 232 -2.77 -10.05 -13.06
C VAL A 232 -2.47 -11.31 -13.88
N GLY A 233 -1.30 -11.91 -13.63
CA GLY A 233 -0.83 -13.12 -14.31
C GLY A 233 -0.24 -12.89 -15.72
N SER A 234 -0.28 -11.66 -16.25
CA SER A 234 0.19 -11.33 -17.60
C SER A 234 1.21 -10.19 -17.66
N THR A 235 1.60 -9.66 -16.49
CA THR A 235 2.62 -8.61 -16.40
C THR A 235 4.01 -9.18 -16.63
N THR A 236 4.86 -8.42 -17.34
CA THR A 236 6.29 -8.75 -17.51
C THR A 236 7.14 -7.57 -17.04
N ILE A 237 8.26 -7.87 -16.40
CA ILE A 237 9.27 -6.89 -15.99
C ILE A 237 10.53 -7.15 -16.79
N ASP A 238 10.99 -6.13 -17.50
CA ASP A 238 12.31 -6.13 -18.11
C ASP A 238 13.29 -5.39 -17.20
N VAL A 239 14.30 -6.11 -16.71
CA VAL A 239 15.30 -5.57 -15.79
C VAL A 239 16.61 -5.39 -16.54
N PRO A 240 17.10 -4.16 -16.73
CA PRO A 240 18.40 -3.91 -17.36
C PRO A 240 19.55 -4.58 -16.59
N ASP A 241 20.55 -5.07 -17.29
CA ASP A 241 21.70 -5.77 -16.68
C ASP A 241 22.50 -4.86 -15.74
N GLU A 242 22.57 -3.56 -16.03
CA GLU A 242 23.15 -2.56 -15.12
C GLU A 242 22.41 -2.50 -13.79
N ALA A 243 21.08 -2.52 -13.81
CA ALA A 243 20.28 -2.55 -12.60
C ALA A 243 20.44 -3.85 -11.83
N LYS A 244 20.51 -5.01 -12.53
CA LYS A 244 20.78 -6.31 -11.89
C LYS A 244 22.11 -6.32 -11.15
N ALA A 245 23.16 -5.73 -11.75
CA ALA A 245 24.47 -5.62 -11.13
C ALA A 245 24.40 -4.84 -9.80
N LYS A 246 23.62 -3.74 -9.75
CA LYS A 246 23.42 -2.93 -8.54
C LYS A 246 22.60 -3.63 -7.45
N LEU A 247 21.78 -4.60 -7.82
CA LEU A 247 20.96 -5.41 -6.88
C LEU A 247 21.72 -6.66 -6.37
N SER A 248 22.87 -6.97 -6.95
CA SER A 248 23.69 -8.14 -6.57
C SER A 248 24.81 -7.79 -5.59
N SER A 249 25.15 -6.51 -5.49
CA SER A 249 26.21 -5.97 -4.62
C SER A 249 25.78 -5.76 -3.18
#